data_113412ec530de27a715081ba4d0d63ca
#
_entry.id   113412ec530de27a715081ba4d0d63ca
#
_cell.length_a   1.000
_cell.length_b   1.000
_cell.length_c   1.000
_cell.angle_alpha   90.00
_cell.angle_beta   90.00
_cell.angle_gamma   90.00
#
_symmetry.space_group_name_H-M   'P 1'
#
loop_
_entity.id
_entity.type
_entity.pdbx_description
1 polymer ?
#
loop_
_entity_poly.entity_id
_entity_poly.type
_entity_poly.pdbx_seq_one_letter_code
_entity_poly.pdbx_strand_id
1 'polypeptide(L)'
;MGLRLKKEKTAIRHYKDGVAFLGMTFDKFGEQLDDEEWIRRFKKPLYITEPYLFLALNGDAIEIKKNKEVVETIPLRRISEIMVMEKTVFSTGLLARCSANKIPFTIALNSGYQITTIKPDSKQYYEISHSHTQKYANLSESAILCLAKEFAAGKIKNYIAMLRQRHEKDPGAEISELQFYMKRIFSAADRPQVRGFEAAAAKKVYQILNASIDHDFFHIRRRERKKPDAINSLLNFGYYMLFSRINATVRAVGLNPYLGFLHNPEDTYESLVCDIEELFRARIDKLIVRAINLKIITEDDFVNTDKGCYLKGDSIKKFVRQFEEEMERKNVRNKLSMKEGIYAQVMQIKKWATENSSLTFYEWNG
;
A
#
# COMPACT_ATOMS: atom_id res chain seq x y z
N MET A 1 -48.56 -22.90 2.13
CA MET A 1 -47.59 -23.33 3.15
C MET A 1 -46.65 -22.19 3.47
N GLY A 2 -46.77 -21.59 4.66
CA GLY A 2 -45.90 -20.48 5.04
C GLY A 2 -44.54 -20.99 5.54
N LEU A 3 -43.47 -20.65 4.86
CA LEU A 3 -42.11 -20.88 5.33
C LEU A 3 -41.88 -20.06 6.62
N ARG A 4 -41.69 -20.72 7.75
CA ARG A 4 -41.24 -20.08 9.01
C ARG A 4 -39.71 -20.03 9.03
N LEU A 5 -39.15 -18.81 9.02
CA LEU A 5 -37.73 -18.59 9.23
C LEU A 5 -37.29 -19.03 10.62
N LYS A 6 -36.33 -19.94 10.74
CA LYS A 6 -35.76 -20.32 12.05
C LYS A 6 -34.86 -19.16 12.53
N LYS A 7 -35.22 -18.53 13.64
CA LYS A 7 -34.47 -17.41 14.27
C LYS A 7 -32.99 -17.70 14.46
N GLU A 8 -32.63 -18.94 14.74
CA GLU A 8 -31.24 -19.38 14.98
C GLU A 8 -30.37 -19.42 13.73
N LYS A 9 -30.97 -19.37 12.52
CA LYS A 9 -30.28 -19.42 11.23
C LYS A 9 -30.49 -18.15 10.38
N THR A 10 -31.25 -17.18 10.92
CA THR A 10 -31.56 -15.93 10.19
C THR A 10 -30.76 -14.78 10.80
N ALA A 11 -29.83 -14.22 10.07
CA ALA A 11 -29.10 -13.03 10.45
C ALA A 11 -29.54 -11.87 9.57
N ILE A 12 -29.95 -10.75 10.18
CA ILE A 12 -30.15 -9.48 9.46
C ILE A 12 -28.76 -8.86 9.23
N ARG A 13 -28.37 -8.71 7.97
CA ARG A 13 -27.11 -8.07 7.59
C ARG A 13 -27.38 -6.84 6.75
N HIS A 14 -26.54 -5.85 6.89
CA HIS A 14 -26.60 -4.68 6.00
C HIS A 14 -26.17 -5.11 4.60
N TYR A 15 -26.98 -4.83 3.57
CA TYR A 15 -26.73 -5.23 2.18
C TYR A 15 -25.36 -4.76 1.63
N LYS A 16 -24.79 -3.69 2.20
CA LYS A 16 -23.44 -3.19 1.86
C LYS A 16 -22.31 -4.13 2.28
N ASP A 17 -22.59 -5.08 3.19
CA ASP A 17 -21.59 -6.01 3.72
C ASP A 17 -21.46 -7.30 2.87
N GLY A 18 -22.26 -7.44 1.81
CA GLY A 18 -22.39 -8.69 1.03
C GLY A 18 -23.07 -9.81 1.81
N VAL A 19 -23.60 -10.81 1.14
CA VAL A 19 -24.30 -11.96 1.74
C VAL A 19 -23.71 -13.26 1.24
N ALA A 20 -23.25 -14.13 2.16
CA ALA A 20 -22.87 -15.50 1.85
C ALA A 20 -24.09 -16.42 2.02
N PHE A 21 -24.45 -17.18 0.97
CA PHE A 21 -25.55 -18.12 0.98
C PHE A 21 -25.15 -19.43 0.29
N LEU A 22 -25.32 -20.57 0.96
CA LEU A 22 -24.94 -21.89 0.44
C LEU A 22 -23.51 -22.00 -0.10
N GLY A 23 -22.55 -21.33 0.55
CA GLY A 23 -21.14 -21.33 0.12
C GLY A 23 -20.80 -20.36 -1.01
N MET A 24 -21.78 -19.61 -1.53
CA MET A 24 -21.59 -18.55 -2.50
C MET A 24 -21.72 -17.17 -1.85
N THR A 25 -20.90 -16.23 -2.28
CA THR A 25 -20.94 -14.84 -1.80
C THR A 25 -21.50 -13.94 -2.90
N PHE A 26 -22.44 -13.09 -2.55
CA PHE A 26 -23.11 -12.15 -3.46
C PHE A 26 -22.82 -10.72 -3.02
N ASP A 27 -22.65 -9.83 -3.97
CA ASP A 27 -22.54 -8.39 -3.70
C ASP A 27 -23.93 -7.77 -3.45
N LYS A 28 -23.95 -6.44 -3.22
CA LYS A 28 -25.19 -5.67 -3.01
C LYS A 28 -26.14 -5.65 -4.22
N PHE A 29 -25.69 -6.08 -5.40
CA PHE A 29 -26.49 -6.18 -6.61
C PHE A 29 -26.95 -7.62 -6.89
N GLY A 30 -26.59 -8.59 -6.01
CA GLY A 30 -26.89 -10.00 -6.19
C GLY A 30 -25.95 -10.73 -7.16
N GLU A 31 -24.83 -10.10 -7.56
CA GLU A 31 -23.80 -10.76 -8.36
C GLU A 31 -23.02 -11.74 -7.51
N GLN A 32 -22.79 -12.95 -8.03
CA GLN A 32 -21.92 -13.91 -7.39
C GLN A 32 -20.48 -13.43 -7.47
N LEU A 33 -19.83 -13.33 -6.30
CA LEU A 33 -18.42 -12.96 -6.18
C LEU A 33 -17.60 -14.22 -5.92
N ASP A 34 -16.45 -14.34 -6.56
CA ASP A 34 -15.44 -15.30 -6.11
C ASP A 34 -14.84 -14.86 -4.77
N ASP A 35 -14.16 -15.78 -4.08
CA ASP A 35 -13.57 -15.49 -2.77
C ASP A 35 -12.54 -14.35 -2.82
N GLU A 36 -11.79 -14.23 -3.92
CA GLU A 36 -10.79 -13.18 -4.09
C GLU A 36 -11.46 -11.82 -4.30
N GLU A 37 -12.54 -11.75 -5.04
CA GLU A 37 -13.30 -10.52 -5.27
C GLU A 37 -14.03 -10.06 -4.00
N TRP A 38 -14.57 -10.99 -3.21
CA TRP A 38 -15.16 -10.70 -1.91
C TRP A 38 -14.13 -10.10 -0.95
N ILE A 39 -12.95 -10.73 -0.82
CA ILE A 39 -11.82 -10.23 0.00
C ILE A 39 -11.46 -8.81 -0.41
N ARG A 40 -11.36 -8.54 -1.70
CA ARG A 40 -11.00 -7.24 -2.24
C ARG A 40 -12.01 -6.15 -1.92
N ARG A 41 -13.34 -6.46 -2.01
CA ARG A 41 -14.40 -5.44 -1.86
C ARG A 41 -14.79 -5.15 -0.42
N PHE A 42 -14.76 -6.12 0.47
CA PHE A 42 -15.42 -6.01 1.77
C PHE A 42 -14.51 -6.07 2.99
N LYS A 43 -13.29 -6.58 2.84
CA LYS A 43 -12.33 -6.60 3.94
C LYS A 43 -11.56 -5.28 4.03
N LYS A 44 -11.34 -4.83 5.28
CA LYS A 44 -10.56 -3.62 5.58
C LYS A 44 -9.34 -3.94 6.43
N PRO A 45 -8.26 -3.17 6.34
CA PRO A 45 -7.14 -3.30 7.24
C PRO A 45 -7.53 -2.87 8.66
N LEU A 46 -6.94 -3.53 9.64
CA LEU A 46 -7.01 -3.14 11.04
C LEU A 46 -5.66 -2.56 11.47
N TYR A 47 -5.63 -1.27 11.79
CA TYR A 47 -4.45 -0.58 12.30
C TYR A 47 -4.52 -0.46 13.81
N ILE A 48 -3.50 -0.98 14.51
CA ILE A 48 -3.34 -0.84 15.95
C ILE A 48 -2.35 0.31 16.20
N THR A 49 -2.89 1.49 16.49
CA THR A 49 -2.14 2.74 16.64
C THR A 49 -2.08 3.22 18.09
N GLU A 50 -2.65 2.48 19.04
CA GLU A 50 -2.60 2.77 20.47
C GLU A 50 -1.72 1.75 21.19
N PRO A 51 -0.86 2.19 22.13
CA PRO A 51 -0.01 1.29 22.88
C PRO A 51 -0.78 0.52 23.96
N TYR A 52 -0.19 -0.58 24.42
CA TYR A 52 -0.65 -1.40 25.56
C TYR A 52 -2.03 -2.04 25.38
N LEU A 53 -2.44 -2.26 24.14
CA LEU A 53 -3.60 -3.07 23.83
C LEU A 53 -3.26 -4.56 23.92
N PHE A 54 -4.27 -5.39 24.19
CA PHE A 54 -4.20 -6.84 24.11
C PHE A 54 -5.19 -7.34 23.04
N LEU A 55 -4.66 -8.04 22.04
CA LEU A 55 -5.42 -8.62 20.96
C LEU A 55 -5.63 -10.11 21.20
N ALA A 56 -6.86 -10.54 21.37
CA ALA A 56 -7.21 -11.93 21.62
C ALA A 56 -8.15 -12.47 20.53
N LEU A 57 -8.11 -13.78 20.32
CA LEU A 57 -9.10 -14.48 19.52
C LEU A 57 -10.29 -14.83 20.41
N ASN A 58 -11.51 -14.49 19.97
CA ASN A 58 -12.76 -14.98 20.56
C ASN A 58 -13.66 -15.52 19.45
N GLY A 59 -13.80 -16.85 19.34
CA GLY A 59 -14.47 -17.49 18.22
C GLY A 59 -13.81 -17.13 16.88
N ASP A 60 -14.58 -16.51 16.00
CA ASP A 60 -14.10 -16.00 14.69
C ASP A 60 -13.94 -14.47 14.67
N ALA A 61 -13.70 -13.86 15.82
CA ALA A 61 -13.48 -12.43 15.97
C ALA A 61 -12.19 -12.14 16.73
N ILE A 62 -11.61 -10.97 16.45
CA ILE A 62 -10.56 -10.37 17.28
C ILE A 62 -11.22 -9.50 18.35
N GLU A 63 -10.86 -9.72 19.61
CA GLU A 63 -11.17 -8.83 20.72
C GLU A 63 -9.97 -7.92 20.99
N ILE A 64 -10.22 -6.62 21.02
CA ILE A 64 -9.24 -5.60 21.39
C ILE A 64 -9.55 -5.21 22.85
N LYS A 65 -8.60 -5.42 23.73
CA LYS A 65 -8.73 -5.13 25.16
C LYS A 65 -7.75 -4.04 25.61
N LYS A 66 -8.25 -3.15 26.47
CA LYS A 66 -7.45 -2.15 27.18
C LYS A 66 -7.74 -2.28 28.66
N ASN A 67 -6.72 -2.41 29.50
CA ASN A 67 -6.87 -2.59 30.95
C ASN A 67 -7.81 -3.76 31.34
N LYS A 68 -7.75 -4.87 30.59
CA LYS A 68 -8.62 -6.08 30.72
C LYS A 68 -10.07 -5.92 30.25
N GLU A 69 -10.51 -4.73 29.90
CA GLU A 69 -11.86 -4.48 29.36
C GLU A 69 -11.85 -4.60 27.83
N VAL A 70 -12.90 -5.18 27.27
CA VAL A 70 -13.07 -5.28 25.81
C VAL A 70 -13.50 -3.91 25.29
N VAL A 71 -12.65 -3.30 24.47
CA VAL A 71 -12.90 -2.01 23.82
C VAL A 71 -13.64 -2.21 22.50
N GLU A 72 -13.26 -3.24 21.75
CA GLU A 72 -13.85 -3.51 20.43
C GLU A 72 -13.77 -5.00 20.10
N THR A 73 -14.74 -5.49 19.31
CA THR A 73 -14.76 -6.85 18.77
C THR A 73 -15.04 -6.80 17.28
N ILE A 74 -14.10 -7.33 16.48
CA ILE A 74 -14.16 -7.25 15.01
C ILE A 74 -14.12 -8.67 14.43
N PRO A 75 -15.12 -9.10 13.64
CA PRO A 75 -15.09 -10.38 12.95
C PRO A 75 -13.90 -10.49 12.00
N LEU A 76 -13.13 -11.57 12.06
CA LEU A 76 -11.93 -11.78 11.22
C LEU A 76 -12.24 -11.74 9.72
N ARG A 77 -13.44 -12.17 9.32
CA ARG A 77 -13.90 -12.08 7.92
C ARG A 77 -13.97 -10.66 7.37
N ARG A 78 -13.98 -9.62 8.23
CA ARG A 78 -13.97 -8.20 7.85
C ARG A 78 -12.57 -7.62 7.74
N ILE A 79 -11.56 -8.40 8.10
CA ILE A 79 -10.17 -7.92 8.18
C ILE A 79 -9.39 -8.43 6.96
N SER A 80 -8.79 -7.52 6.21
CA SER A 80 -7.90 -7.85 5.10
C SER A 80 -6.46 -8.10 5.58
N GLU A 81 -6.02 -7.34 6.57
CA GLU A 81 -4.72 -7.44 7.22
C GLU A 81 -4.76 -6.79 8.60
N ILE A 82 -3.84 -7.15 9.46
CA ILE A 82 -3.64 -6.51 10.78
C ILE A 82 -2.26 -5.88 10.77
N MET A 83 -2.20 -4.58 11.09
CA MET A 83 -0.96 -3.84 11.21
C MET A 83 -0.82 -3.29 12.63
N VAL A 84 0.11 -3.84 13.38
CA VAL A 84 0.44 -3.41 14.74
C VAL A 84 1.56 -2.39 14.67
N MET A 85 1.26 -1.13 15.00
CA MET A 85 2.17 0.01 14.90
C MET A 85 2.69 0.47 16.26
N GLU A 86 2.15 -0.08 17.35
CA GLU A 86 2.45 0.28 18.72
C GLU A 86 2.74 -0.94 19.59
N LYS A 87 3.32 -0.73 20.79
CA LYS A 87 3.58 -1.79 21.75
C LYS A 87 2.27 -2.48 22.15
N THR A 88 2.09 -3.70 21.67
CA THR A 88 0.84 -4.46 21.76
C THR A 88 1.14 -5.90 22.14
N VAL A 89 0.28 -6.51 22.95
CA VAL A 89 0.33 -7.94 23.28
C VAL A 89 -0.74 -8.65 22.45
N PHE A 90 -0.44 -9.85 21.98
CA PHE A 90 -1.41 -10.64 21.20
C PHE A 90 -1.31 -12.13 21.53
N SER A 91 -2.46 -12.83 21.43
CA SER A 91 -2.52 -14.25 21.71
C SER A 91 -1.98 -15.09 20.53
N THR A 92 -1.31 -16.21 20.84
CA THR A 92 -0.86 -17.19 19.83
C THR A 92 -2.01 -17.76 19.01
N GLY A 93 -3.20 -17.95 19.63
CA GLY A 93 -4.42 -18.40 18.94
C GLY A 93 -4.88 -17.42 17.86
N LEU A 94 -4.74 -16.11 18.10
CA LEU A 94 -5.04 -15.09 17.08
C LEU A 94 -4.10 -15.24 15.88
N LEU A 95 -2.79 -15.37 16.12
CA LEU A 95 -1.80 -15.54 15.06
C LEU A 95 -2.06 -16.80 14.22
N ALA A 96 -2.34 -17.93 14.88
CA ALA A 96 -2.67 -19.19 14.21
C ALA A 96 -3.93 -19.05 13.34
N ARG A 97 -4.97 -18.37 13.84
CA ARG A 97 -6.20 -18.13 13.10
C ARG A 97 -5.99 -17.15 11.92
N CYS A 98 -5.17 -16.10 12.10
CA CYS A 98 -4.79 -15.20 11.01
C CYS A 98 -4.05 -15.95 9.89
N SER A 99 -3.10 -16.81 10.25
CA SER A 99 -2.38 -17.65 9.28
C SER A 99 -3.32 -18.56 8.51
N ALA A 100 -4.21 -19.30 9.21
CA ALA A 100 -5.18 -20.20 8.59
C ALA A 100 -6.15 -19.48 7.64
N ASN A 101 -6.55 -18.24 7.97
CA ASN A 101 -7.45 -17.41 7.16
C ASN A 101 -6.71 -16.53 6.12
N LYS A 102 -5.41 -16.72 5.93
CA LYS A 102 -4.56 -15.94 5.02
C LYS A 102 -4.63 -14.42 5.29
N ILE A 103 -4.82 -14.03 6.55
CA ILE A 103 -4.81 -12.62 6.98
C ILE A 103 -3.37 -12.25 7.35
N PRO A 104 -2.69 -11.38 6.60
CA PRO A 104 -1.36 -10.90 6.95
C PRO A 104 -1.39 -10.20 8.32
N PHE A 105 -0.45 -10.54 9.19
CA PHE A 105 -0.25 -9.91 10.49
C PHE A 105 1.12 -9.26 10.49
N THR A 106 1.15 -7.93 10.41
CA THR A 106 2.38 -7.15 10.31
C THR A 106 2.64 -6.43 11.62
N ILE A 107 3.86 -6.58 12.13
CA ILE A 107 4.37 -5.83 13.28
C ILE A 107 5.31 -4.77 12.74
N ALA A 108 5.08 -3.52 13.12
CA ALA A 108 5.84 -2.37 12.69
C ALA A 108 6.26 -1.51 13.89
N LEU A 109 7.41 -0.86 13.83
CA LEU A 109 7.82 0.09 14.86
C LEU A 109 7.18 1.47 14.58
N ASN A 110 6.95 2.25 15.65
CA ASN A 110 6.48 3.64 15.56
C ASN A 110 7.36 4.54 14.68
N SER A 111 8.62 4.14 14.47
CA SER A 111 9.57 4.81 13.56
C SER A 111 9.27 4.60 12.08
N GLY A 112 8.24 3.83 11.73
CA GLY A 112 7.90 3.49 10.36
C GLY A 112 8.74 2.35 9.75
N TYR A 113 9.48 1.59 10.56
CA TYR A 113 10.20 0.41 10.10
C TYR A 113 9.39 -0.85 10.35
N GLN A 114 9.19 -1.64 9.31
CA GLN A 114 8.60 -2.96 9.43
C GLN A 114 9.56 -3.89 10.18
N ILE A 115 9.05 -4.58 11.22
CA ILE A 115 9.82 -5.59 11.94
C ILE A 115 9.61 -6.95 11.27
N THR A 116 8.34 -7.34 11.07
CA THR A 116 8.02 -8.64 10.46
C THR A 116 6.57 -8.71 9.99
N THR A 117 6.32 -9.62 9.07
CA THR A 117 4.95 -10.01 8.67
C THR A 117 4.83 -11.53 8.81
N ILE A 118 3.85 -11.97 9.59
CA ILE A 118 3.49 -13.38 9.69
C ILE A 118 2.64 -13.72 8.46
N LYS A 119 3.14 -14.65 7.66
CA LYS A 119 2.55 -15.07 6.39
C LYS A 119 1.86 -16.43 6.52
N PRO A 120 0.90 -16.74 5.64
CA PRO A 120 0.33 -18.07 5.54
C PRO A 120 1.40 -19.11 5.19
N ASP A 121 1.30 -20.29 5.79
CA ASP A 121 2.12 -21.45 5.46
C ASP A 121 1.30 -22.42 4.61
N SER A 122 1.60 -22.52 3.31
CA SER A 122 0.90 -23.43 2.39
C SER A 122 1.82 -23.88 1.25
N LYS A 123 1.59 -25.10 0.74
CA LYS A 123 2.32 -25.63 -0.41
C LYS A 123 2.26 -24.69 -1.62
N GLN A 124 1.08 -24.18 -1.94
CA GLN A 124 0.87 -23.24 -3.04
C GLN A 124 1.72 -21.97 -2.90
N TYR A 125 1.87 -21.46 -1.69
CA TYR A 125 2.71 -20.30 -1.39
C TYR A 125 4.17 -20.56 -1.78
N TYR A 126 4.72 -21.71 -1.37
CA TYR A 126 6.09 -22.09 -1.68
C TYR A 126 6.31 -22.37 -3.16
N GLU A 127 5.35 -22.98 -3.84
CA GLU A 127 5.41 -23.23 -5.29
C GLU A 127 5.49 -21.92 -6.08
N ILE A 128 4.69 -20.90 -5.71
CA ILE A 128 4.73 -19.57 -6.34
C ILE A 128 6.08 -18.90 -6.08
N SER A 129 6.55 -18.90 -4.82
CA SER A 129 7.83 -18.31 -4.45
C SER A 129 9.00 -18.97 -5.17
N HIS A 130 8.96 -20.30 -5.32
CA HIS A 130 9.97 -21.07 -6.05
C HIS A 130 9.97 -20.70 -7.54
N SER A 131 8.82 -20.72 -8.20
CA SER A 131 8.67 -20.34 -9.61
C SER A 131 9.16 -18.92 -9.88
N HIS A 132 8.81 -17.98 -8.98
CA HIS A 132 9.28 -16.60 -9.06
C HIS A 132 10.81 -16.51 -8.97
N THR A 133 11.41 -17.20 -8.00
CA THR A 133 12.87 -17.20 -7.79
C THR A 133 13.59 -17.83 -8.99
N GLN A 134 13.11 -18.96 -9.49
CA GLN A 134 13.69 -19.60 -10.67
C GLN A 134 13.60 -18.71 -11.91
N LYS A 135 12.43 -18.12 -12.17
CA LYS A 135 12.27 -17.23 -13.32
C LYS A 135 13.18 -16.02 -13.25
N TYR A 136 13.29 -15.41 -12.06
CA TYR A 136 14.18 -14.26 -11.83
C TYR A 136 15.64 -14.64 -12.07
N ALA A 137 16.10 -15.78 -11.52
CA ALA A 137 17.48 -16.27 -11.66
C ALA A 137 17.88 -16.57 -13.11
N ASN A 138 16.90 -16.89 -13.96
CA ASN A 138 17.12 -17.17 -15.39
C ASN A 138 17.03 -15.91 -16.28
N LEU A 139 16.78 -14.72 -15.71
CA LEU A 139 16.78 -13.48 -16.50
C LEU A 139 18.20 -13.08 -16.88
N SER A 140 18.36 -12.61 -18.12
CA SER A 140 19.59 -11.91 -18.51
C SER A 140 19.64 -10.52 -17.87
N GLU A 141 20.84 -9.96 -17.70
CA GLU A 141 21.03 -8.58 -17.22
C GLU A 141 20.28 -7.57 -18.10
N SER A 142 20.21 -7.81 -19.42
CA SER A 142 19.46 -6.95 -20.34
C SER A 142 17.95 -7.01 -20.10
N ALA A 143 17.40 -8.17 -19.72
CA ALA A 143 15.99 -8.32 -19.38
C ALA A 143 15.67 -7.64 -18.04
N ILE A 144 16.54 -7.78 -17.04
CA ILE A 144 16.42 -7.07 -15.75
C ILE A 144 16.47 -5.56 -15.98
N LEU A 145 17.41 -5.06 -16.79
CA LEU A 145 17.52 -3.65 -17.12
C LEU A 145 16.26 -3.12 -17.84
N CYS A 146 15.69 -3.92 -18.75
CA CYS A 146 14.45 -3.56 -19.43
C CYS A 146 13.30 -3.36 -18.42
N LEU A 147 13.12 -4.30 -17.48
CA LEU A 147 12.10 -4.19 -16.43
C LEU A 147 12.38 -3.02 -15.47
N ALA A 148 13.62 -2.77 -15.10
CA ALA A 148 14.01 -1.63 -14.30
C ALA A 148 13.63 -0.29 -14.95
N LYS A 149 13.85 -0.16 -16.27
CA LYS A 149 13.44 1.01 -17.05
C LYS A 149 11.94 1.22 -17.03
N GLU A 150 11.17 0.16 -17.16
CA GLU A 150 9.69 0.22 -17.14
C GLU A 150 9.16 0.66 -15.76
N PHE A 151 9.72 0.15 -14.64
CA PHE A 151 9.34 0.62 -13.31
C PHE A 151 9.63 2.12 -13.11
N ALA A 152 10.84 2.56 -13.48
CA ALA A 152 11.23 3.96 -13.38
C ALA A 152 10.38 4.86 -14.29
N ALA A 153 10.11 4.43 -15.52
CA ALA A 153 9.25 5.17 -16.45
C ALA A 153 7.79 5.19 -15.97
N GLY A 154 7.29 4.09 -15.40
CA GLY A 154 5.94 4.00 -14.82
C GLY A 154 5.72 5.01 -13.69
N LYS A 155 6.72 5.18 -12.81
CA LYS A 155 6.71 6.25 -11.80
C LYS A 155 6.52 7.63 -12.44
N ILE A 156 7.33 7.97 -13.46
CA ILE A 156 7.27 9.27 -14.13
C ILE A 156 5.92 9.45 -14.85
N LYS A 157 5.40 8.43 -15.54
CA LYS A 157 4.07 8.46 -16.17
C LYS A 157 2.99 8.82 -15.15
N ASN A 158 3.04 8.25 -13.95
CA ASN A 158 2.07 8.51 -12.90
C ASN A 158 2.19 9.92 -12.30
N TYR A 159 3.40 10.50 -12.23
CA TYR A 159 3.55 11.92 -11.90
C TYR A 159 3.03 12.84 -13.01
N ILE A 160 3.26 12.52 -14.27
CA ILE A 160 2.66 13.26 -15.40
C ILE A 160 1.14 13.20 -15.34
N ALA A 161 0.56 12.02 -15.03
CA ALA A 161 -0.88 11.88 -14.83
C ALA A 161 -1.39 12.74 -13.67
N MET A 162 -0.65 12.82 -12.57
CA MET A 162 -0.97 13.71 -11.44
C MET A 162 -0.98 15.19 -11.87
N LEU A 163 0.03 15.64 -12.61
CA LEU A 163 0.14 17.03 -13.05
C LEU A 163 -0.99 17.44 -13.99
N ARG A 164 -1.42 16.54 -14.88
CA ARG A 164 -2.55 16.77 -15.79
C ARG A 164 -3.89 17.00 -15.09
N GLN A 165 -4.01 16.63 -13.82
CA GLN A 165 -5.20 16.85 -12.99
C GLN A 165 -5.21 18.22 -12.28
N ARG A 166 -4.18 19.03 -12.46
CA ARG A 166 -4.11 20.39 -11.89
C ARG A 166 -4.86 21.35 -12.81
N HIS A 167 -5.90 21.98 -12.27
CA HIS A 167 -6.76 22.89 -13.05
C HIS A 167 -6.26 24.33 -13.12
N GLU A 168 -5.29 24.72 -12.27
CA GLU A 168 -4.93 26.13 -12.07
C GLU A 168 -3.75 26.64 -12.89
N LYS A 169 -2.93 25.73 -13.46
CA LYS A 169 -1.76 26.09 -14.28
C LYS A 169 -1.59 25.10 -15.42
N ASP A 170 -1.18 25.59 -16.60
CA ASP A 170 -0.73 24.71 -17.66
C ASP A 170 0.58 24.02 -17.25
N PRO A 171 0.60 22.71 -17.04
CA PRO A 171 1.79 21.96 -16.61
C PRO A 171 2.70 21.57 -17.78
N GLY A 172 2.58 22.22 -18.94
CA GLY A 172 3.25 21.81 -20.18
C GLY A 172 4.77 21.76 -20.07
N ALA A 173 5.38 22.75 -19.40
CA ALA A 173 6.84 22.79 -19.19
C ALA A 173 7.31 21.68 -18.25
N GLU A 174 6.62 21.47 -17.13
CA GLU A 174 6.94 20.43 -16.16
C GLU A 174 6.78 19.03 -16.76
N ILE A 175 5.70 18.82 -17.52
CA ILE A 175 5.47 17.55 -18.23
C ILE A 175 6.58 17.29 -19.25
N SER A 176 6.98 18.30 -20.02
CA SER A 176 8.05 18.18 -21.02
C SER A 176 9.38 17.79 -20.39
N GLU A 177 9.71 18.37 -19.23
CA GLU A 177 10.91 18.02 -18.47
C GLU A 177 10.87 16.58 -17.92
N LEU A 178 9.72 16.14 -17.38
CA LEU A 178 9.56 14.75 -16.94
C LEU A 178 9.64 13.77 -18.12
N GLN A 179 9.10 14.12 -19.28
CA GLN A 179 9.22 13.31 -20.51
C GLN A 179 10.67 13.24 -21.00
N PHE A 180 11.47 14.30 -20.84
CA PHE A 180 12.89 14.25 -21.12
C PHE A 180 13.60 13.21 -20.25
N TYR A 181 13.38 13.20 -18.92
CA TYR A 181 13.97 12.17 -18.05
C TYR A 181 13.48 10.76 -18.40
N MET A 182 12.23 10.60 -18.78
CA MET A 182 11.71 9.30 -19.23
C MET A 182 12.44 8.79 -20.49
N LYS A 183 12.72 9.65 -21.46
CA LYS A 183 13.53 9.30 -22.64
C LYS A 183 14.96 8.90 -22.22
N ARG A 184 15.57 9.61 -21.27
CA ARG A 184 16.90 9.28 -20.73
C ARG A 184 16.92 7.94 -20.02
N ILE A 185 15.86 7.58 -19.28
CA ILE A 185 15.72 6.26 -18.66
C ILE A 185 15.76 5.16 -19.72
N PHE A 186 15.01 5.28 -20.81
CA PHE A 186 15.02 4.27 -21.86
C PHE A 186 16.36 4.17 -22.59
N SER A 187 17.14 5.26 -22.68
CA SER A 187 18.48 5.25 -23.26
C SER A 187 19.61 4.83 -22.29
N ALA A 188 19.31 4.58 -21.01
CA ALA A 188 20.32 4.20 -20.02
C ALA A 188 20.97 2.86 -20.36
N ALA A 189 22.27 2.75 -20.15
CA ALA A 189 23.05 1.54 -20.43
C ALA A 189 23.00 0.50 -19.27
N ASP A 190 22.75 0.98 -18.04
CA ASP A 190 22.75 0.17 -16.82
C ASP A 190 21.75 0.67 -15.77
N ARG A 191 21.53 -0.13 -14.72
CA ARG A 191 20.61 0.22 -13.60
C ARG A 191 21.05 1.46 -12.81
N PRO A 192 22.34 1.69 -12.50
CA PRO A 192 22.78 2.94 -11.88
C PRO A 192 22.38 4.19 -12.66
N GLN A 193 22.48 4.19 -13.99
CA GLN A 193 22.03 5.30 -14.83
C GLN A 193 20.50 5.47 -14.78
N VAL A 194 19.73 4.36 -14.81
CA VAL A 194 18.26 4.41 -14.65
C VAL A 194 17.91 5.10 -13.34
N ARG A 195 18.51 4.68 -12.22
CA ARG A 195 18.30 5.29 -10.89
C ARG A 195 18.74 6.76 -10.85
N GLY A 196 19.83 7.11 -11.50
CA GLY A 196 20.30 8.51 -11.61
C GLY A 196 19.28 9.41 -12.29
N PHE A 197 18.71 8.98 -13.42
CA PHE A 197 17.69 9.74 -14.15
C PHE A 197 16.36 9.77 -13.40
N GLU A 198 15.98 8.67 -12.75
CA GLU A 198 14.81 8.60 -11.88
C GLU A 198 14.94 9.59 -10.70
N ALA A 199 16.09 9.63 -10.03
CA ALA A 199 16.36 10.55 -8.92
C ALA A 199 16.33 12.02 -9.38
N ALA A 200 16.85 12.34 -10.58
CA ALA A 200 16.77 13.67 -11.15
C ALA A 200 15.31 14.08 -11.43
N ALA A 201 14.51 13.17 -11.99
CA ALA A 201 13.08 13.39 -12.19
C ALA A 201 12.34 13.58 -10.85
N ALA A 202 12.64 12.78 -9.83
CA ALA A 202 12.07 12.91 -8.49
C ALA A 202 12.39 14.27 -7.84
N LYS A 203 13.62 14.75 -8.00
CA LYS A 203 14.00 16.09 -7.53
C LYS A 203 13.13 17.18 -8.17
N LYS A 204 12.86 17.09 -9.47
CA LYS A 204 11.96 18.02 -10.17
C LYS A 204 10.53 17.93 -9.65
N VAL A 205 10.02 16.70 -9.46
CA VAL A 205 8.70 16.50 -8.88
C VAL A 205 8.58 17.18 -7.51
N TYR A 206 9.57 17.04 -6.63
CA TYR A 206 9.54 17.72 -5.31
C TYR A 206 9.54 19.25 -5.43
N GLN A 207 10.22 19.82 -6.41
CA GLN A 207 10.14 21.27 -6.69
C GLN A 207 8.71 21.67 -7.07
N ILE A 208 8.07 20.90 -7.94
CA ILE A 208 6.67 21.14 -8.38
C ILE A 208 5.69 20.98 -7.22
N LEU A 209 5.84 19.95 -6.41
CA LEU A 209 5.00 19.72 -5.24
C LEU A 209 5.14 20.85 -4.23
N ASN A 210 6.38 21.29 -3.97
CA ASN A 210 6.66 22.40 -3.07
C ASN A 210 5.97 23.70 -3.53
N ALA A 211 6.03 24.00 -4.83
CA ALA A 211 5.31 25.15 -5.41
C ALA A 211 3.78 25.00 -5.36
N SER A 212 3.26 23.81 -5.00
CA SER A 212 1.82 23.53 -4.87
C SER A 212 1.33 23.62 -3.42
N ILE A 213 2.23 23.79 -2.46
CA ILE A 213 1.91 23.89 -1.04
C ILE A 213 1.81 25.37 -0.69
N ASP A 214 0.63 25.79 -0.28
CA ASP A 214 0.34 27.18 0.16
C ASP A 214 0.47 27.27 1.68
N HIS A 215 1.68 27.03 2.21
CA HIS A 215 1.94 27.13 3.65
C HIS A 215 3.44 27.16 3.97
N ASP A 216 3.88 28.20 4.71
CA ASP A 216 5.31 28.44 5.01
C ASP A 216 5.96 27.35 5.89
N PHE A 217 5.20 26.69 6.74
CA PHE A 217 5.71 25.60 7.59
C PHE A 217 6.06 24.32 6.81
N PHE A 218 5.37 24.07 5.70
CA PHE A 218 5.53 22.82 4.92
C PHE A 218 6.37 23.09 3.67
N HIS A 219 7.68 22.90 3.77
CA HIS A 219 8.60 23.04 2.63
C HIS A 219 9.40 21.77 2.38
N ILE A 220 9.34 21.26 1.14
CA ILE A 220 10.21 20.16 0.69
C ILE A 220 11.55 20.73 0.23
N ARG A 221 12.51 20.88 1.14
CA ARG A 221 13.87 21.33 0.80
C ARG A 221 14.67 20.22 0.15
N ARG A 222 14.65 19.03 0.75
CA ARG A 222 15.27 17.79 0.27
C ARG A 222 14.58 16.60 0.91
N ARG A 223 14.73 15.43 0.31
CA ARG A 223 14.26 14.20 0.94
C ARG A 223 15.15 13.85 2.13
N GLU A 224 14.58 13.81 3.34
CA GLU A 224 15.28 13.50 4.58
C GLU A 224 14.53 12.41 5.34
N ARG A 225 15.27 11.33 5.69
CA ARG A 225 14.69 10.17 6.38
C ARG A 225 15.07 10.10 7.85
N LYS A 226 16.30 10.51 8.20
CA LYS A 226 16.84 10.31 9.55
C LYS A 226 16.37 11.38 10.54
N LYS A 227 16.38 12.64 10.12
CA LYS A 227 15.92 13.77 10.93
C LYS A 227 14.88 14.57 10.10
N PRO A 228 13.66 14.04 9.93
CA PRO A 228 12.68 14.64 9.04
C PRO A 228 12.17 15.97 9.60
N ASP A 229 11.91 16.92 8.71
CA ASP A 229 10.99 18.02 8.93
C ASP A 229 9.53 17.52 8.84
N ALA A 230 8.56 18.39 9.04
CA ALA A 230 7.14 18.03 9.06
C ALA A 230 6.69 17.34 7.77
N ILE A 231 7.06 17.87 6.60
CA ILE A 231 6.65 17.29 5.33
C ILE A 231 7.38 15.98 5.03
N ASN A 232 8.67 15.88 5.37
CA ASN A 232 9.41 14.62 5.26
C ASN A 232 8.86 13.55 6.22
N SER A 233 8.34 13.94 7.38
CA SER A 233 7.65 13.05 8.30
C SER A 233 6.37 12.48 7.66
N LEU A 234 5.55 13.31 7.04
CA LEU A 234 4.36 12.87 6.29
C LEU A 234 4.72 11.96 5.12
N LEU A 235 5.74 12.33 4.32
CA LEU A 235 6.21 11.51 3.21
C LEU A 235 6.77 10.17 3.68
N ASN A 236 7.57 10.16 4.77
CA ASN A 236 8.09 8.93 5.36
C ASN A 236 6.95 8.02 5.82
N PHE A 237 5.97 8.58 6.53
CA PHE A 237 4.86 7.82 7.08
C PHE A 237 3.91 7.33 5.97
N GLY A 238 3.58 8.17 4.99
CA GLY A 238 2.73 7.79 3.86
C GLY A 238 3.35 6.69 2.99
N TYR A 239 4.65 6.78 2.69
CA TYR A 239 5.36 5.74 1.95
C TYR A 239 5.51 4.46 2.78
N TYR A 240 5.73 4.57 4.08
CA TYR A 240 5.75 3.40 4.94
C TYR A 240 4.41 2.64 4.94
N MET A 241 3.28 3.36 5.03
CA MET A 241 1.96 2.74 4.95
C MET A 241 1.74 2.09 3.59
N LEU A 242 2.14 2.76 2.51
CA LEU A 242 2.06 2.23 1.15
C LEU A 242 2.93 0.97 1.00
N PHE A 243 4.20 1.05 1.41
CA PHE A 243 5.12 -0.07 1.43
C PHE A 243 4.54 -1.28 2.17
N SER A 244 4.02 -1.06 3.38
CA SER A 244 3.46 -2.13 4.21
C SER A 244 2.25 -2.78 3.54
N ARG A 245 1.39 -2.01 2.88
CA ARG A 245 0.25 -2.51 2.11
C ARG A 245 0.69 -3.36 0.92
N ILE A 246 1.67 -2.91 0.16
CA ILE A 246 2.21 -3.64 -0.98
C ILE A 246 2.91 -4.91 -0.49
N ASN A 247 3.73 -4.82 0.57
CA ASN A 247 4.45 -5.96 1.13
C ASN A 247 3.50 -7.05 1.64
N ALA A 248 2.43 -6.67 2.34
CA ALA A 248 1.39 -7.60 2.76
C ALA A 248 0.76 -8.31 1.55
N THR A 249 0.46 -7.58 0.47
CA THR A 249 -0.12 -8.14 -0.75
C THR A 249 0.86 -9.07 -1.48
N VAL A 250 2.12 -8.67 -1.66
CA VAL A 250 3.18 -9.47 -2.29
C VAL A 250 3.37 -10.81 -1.56
N ARG A 251 3.44 -10.74 -0.21
CA ARG A 251 3.58 -11.93 0.64
C ARG A 251 2.33 -12.81 0.64
N ALA A 252 1.13 -12.21 0.64
CA ALA A 252 -0.12 -12.97 0.63
C ALA A 252 -0.30 -13.84 -0.62
N VAL A 253 0.21 -13.39 -1.76
CA VAL A 253 0.14 -14.16 -3.01
C VAL A 253 1.33 -15.12 -3.24
N GLY A 254 2.31 -15.14 -2.34
CA GLY A 254 3.45 -16.06 -2.39
C GLY A 254 4.66 -15.56 -3.20
N LEU A 255 4.71 -14.30 -3.62
CA LEU A 255 5.88 -13.75 -4.29
C LEU A 255 7.04 -13.51 -3.31
N ASN A 256 8.28 -13.65 -3.81
CA ASN A 256 9.46 -13.28 -3.05
C ASN A 256 9.64 -11.74 -3.08
N PRO A 257 9.56 -11.03 -1.94
CA PRO A 257 9.60 -9.57 -1.90
C PRO A 257 10.98 -8.98 -2.17
N TYR A 258 12.04 -9.79 -2.17
CA TYR A 258 13.42 -9.34 -2.33
C TYR A 258 13.92 -9.34 -3.78
N LEU A 259 13.13 -9.81 -4.75
CA LEU A 259 13.54 -9.93 -6.15
C LEU A 259 13.07 -8.69 -6.96
N GLY A 260 13.69 -7.55 -6.70
CA GLY A 260 13.44 -6.30 -7.43
C GLY A 260 14.26 -6.18 -8.73
N PHE A 261 13.81 -5.32 -9.60
CA PHE A 261 14.44 -5.03 -10.89
C PHE A 261 15.17 -3.68 -10.90
N LEU A 262 14.51 -2.62 -10.43
CA LEU A 262 15.07 -1.27 -10.30
C LEU A 262 15.95 -1.16 -9.04
N HIS A 263 15.42 -1.61 -7.90
CA HIS A 263 16.16 -1.73 -6.65
C HIS A 263 16.94 -3.04 -6.61
N ASN A 264 18.12 -3.03 -5.94
CA ASN A 264 18.99 -4.19 -5.96
C ASN A 264 18.48 -5.28 -4.99
N PRO A 265 18.36 -6.55 -5.44
CA PRO A 265 18.05 -7.67 -4.55
C PRO A 265 19.07 -7.91 -3.42
N GLU A 266 20.32 -7.44 -3.60
CA GLU A 266 21.38 -7.53 -2.59
C GLU A 266 21.19 -6.51 -1.45
N ASP A 267 20.29 -5.54 -1.60
CA ASP A 267 19.94 -4.61 -0.54
C ASP A 267 19.22 -5.36 0.60
N THR A 268 19.32 -4.85 1.80
CA THR A 268 18.77 -5.49 3.02
C THR A 268 17.25 -5.32 3.18
N TYR A 269 16.58 -4.81 2.17
CA TYR A 269 15.13 -4.53 2.18
C TYR A 269 14.41 -5.19 0.99
N GLU A 270 13.08 -5.20 1.04
CA GLU A 270 12.20 -5.83 0.06
C GLU A 270 12.18 -5.05 -1.27
N SER A 271 13.18 -5.28 -2.12
CA SER A 271 13.44 -4.53 -3.34
C SER A 271 12.28 -4.58 -4.35
N LEU A 272 11.57 -5.72 -4.49
CA LEU A 272 10.37 -5.80 -5.33
C LEU A 272 9.24 -4.91 -4.81
N VAL A 273 9.07 -4.86 -3.49
CA VAL A 273 8.06 -4.00 -2.86
C VAL A 273 8.36 -2.53 -3.14
N CYS A 274 9.64 -2.13 -3.05
CA CYS A 274 10.08 -0.79 -3.41
C CYS A 274 9.81 -0.46 -4.89
N ASP A 275 10.07 -1.41 -5.80
CA ASP A 275 9.79 -1.23 -7.22
C ASP A 275 8.30 -0.98 -7.49
N ILE A 276 7.43 -1.78 -6.86
CA ILE A 276 5.97 -1.60 -6.98
C ILE A 276 5.54 -0.28 -6.34
N GLU A 277 6.11 0.09 -5.20
CA GLU A 277 5.80 1.33 -4.49
C GLU A 277 6.02 2.57 -5.39
N GLU A 278 7.07 2.57 -6.21
CA GLU A 278 7.36 3.68 -7.12
C GLU A 278 6.19 4.01 -8.05
N LEU A 279 5.41 3.00 -8.46
CA LEU A 279 4.24 3.20 -9.33
C LEU A 279 3.09 3.95 -8.62
N PHE A 280 3.06 3.96 -7.30
CA PHE A 280 1.95 4.53 -6.52
C PHE A 280 2.32 5.80 -5.73
N ARG A 281 3.61 6.16 -5.67
CA ARG A 281 4.09 7.32 -4.88
C ARG A 281 3.41 8.62 -5.25
N ALA A 282 3.15 8.86 -6.53
CA ALA A 282 2.47 10.08 -6.98
C ALA A 282 1.11 10.30 -6.30
N ARG A 283 0.39 9.23 -5.94
CA ARG A 283 -0.88 9.32 -5.23
C ARG A 283 -0.71 9.74 -3.78
N ILE A 284 0.34 9.23 -3.12
CA ILE A 284 0.66 9.61 -1.73
C ILE A 284 1.11 11.06 -1.66
N ASP A 285 1.95 11.49 -2.60
CA ASP A 285 2.42 12.88 -2.66
C ASP A 285 1.24 13.85 -2.87
N LYS A 286 0.33 13.52 -3.81
CA LYS A 286 -0.91 14.30 -4.00
C LYS A 286 -1.78 14.31 -2.76
N LEU A 287 -1.92 13.18 -2.06
CA LEU A 287 -2.65 13.08 -0.81
C LEU A 287 -2.10 14.05 0.24
N ILE A 288 -0.77 14.08 0.40
CA ILE A 288 -0.08 14.92 1.39
C ILE A 288 -0.29 16.41 1.06
N VAL A 289 -0.04 16.82 -0.18
CA VAL A 289 -0.27 18.20 -0.62
C VAL A 289 -1.73 18.60 -0.39
N ARG A 290 -2.68 17.74 -0.73
CA ARG A 290 -4.11 17.98 -0.51
C ARG A 290 -4.45 18.11 0.99
N ALA A 291 -3.91 17.23 1.83
CA ALA A 291 -4.18 17.27 3.27
C ALA A 291 -3.67 18.56 3.93
N ILE A 292 -2.53 19.08 3.46
CA ILE A 292 -1.98 20.38 3.92
C ILE A 292 -2.84 21.53 3.41
N ASN A 293 -3.09 21.63 2.11
CA ASN A 293 -3.81 22.75 1.50
C ASN A 293 -5.27 22.84 1.99
N LEU A 294 -5.92 21.70 2.30
CA LEU A 294 -7.25 21.66 2.91
C LEU A 294 -7.23 21.82 4.44
N LYS A 295 -6.06 22.07 5.05
CA LYS A 295 -5.89 22.24 6.50
C LYS A 295 -6.39 21.04 7.32
N ILE A 296 -6.38 19.82 6.73
CA ILE A 296 -6.68 18.57 7.44
C ILE A 296 -5.53 18.22 8.37
N ILE A 297 -4.30 18.45 7.89
CA ILE A 297 -3.05 18.39 8.65
C ILE A 297 -2.47 19.80 8.72
N THR A 298 -2.20 20.26 9.93
CA THR A 298 -1.69 21.59 10.24
C THR A 298 -0.40 21.52 11.04
N GLU A 299 0.24 22.64 11.28
CA GLU A 299 1.43 22.76 12.14
C GLU A 299 1.19 22.19 13.55
N ASP A 300 0.00 22.41 14.11
CA ASP A 300 -0.39 21.93 15.44
C ASP A 300 -0.42 20.39 15.56
N ASP A 301 -0.45 19.68 14.43
CA ASP A 301 -0.44 18.21 14.40
C ASP A 301 0.95 17.60 14.64
N PHE A 302 1.99 18.44 14.77
CA PHE A 302 3.37 17.98 14.90
C PHE A 302 3.97 18.27 16.27
N VAL A 303 4.98 17.47 16.61
CA VAL A 303 5.88 17.68 17.75
C VAL A 303 7.32 17.66 17.26
N ASN A 304 8.10 18.66 17.66
CA ASN A 304 9.53 18.71 17.41
C ASN A 304 10.28 17.96 18.51
N THR A 305 11.21 17.13 18.12
CA THR A 305 12.11 16.37 19.01
C THR A 305 13.56 16.51 18.50
N ASP A 306 14.54 16.08 19.31
CA ASP A 306 15.93 16.03 18.88
C ASP A 306 16.16 15.14 17.65
N LYS A 307 15.25 14.20 17.40
CA LYS A 307 15.30 13.25 16.28
C LYS A 307 14.56 13.73 15.03
N GLY A 308 13.85 14.85 15.11
CA GLY A 308 13.08 15.42 14.00
C GLY A 308 11.67 15.85 14.40
N CYS A 309 10.90 16.24 13.41
CA CYS A 309 9.52 16.66 13.53
C CYS A 309 8.59 15.48 13.20
N TYR A 310 7.68 15.13 14.08
CA TYR A 310 6.80 13.95 13.93
C TYR A 310 5.34 14.29 14.21
N LEU A 311 4.42 13.53 13.58
CA LEU A 311 2.99 13.61 13.90
C LEU A 311 2.73 13.21 15.36
N LYS A 312 1.86 13.98 16.03
CA LYS A 312 1.32 13.61 17.36
C LYS A 312 0.44 12.36 17.26
N GLY A 313 0.28 11.62 18.34
CA GLY A 313 -0.45 10.35 18.36
C GLY A 313 -1.87 10.42 17.77
N ASP A 314 -2.67 11.44 18.16
CA ASP A 314 -4.04 11.60 17.61
C ASP A 314 -4.03 12.04 16.13
N SER A 315 -3.00 12.78 15.71
CA SER A 315 -2.85 13.23 14.32
C SER A 315 -2.46 12.09 13.39
N ILE A 316 -1.84 11.03 13.91
CA ILE A 316 -1.62 9.78 13.17
C ILE A 316 -2.97 9.21 12.69
N LYS A 317 -4.00 9.20 13.54
CA LYS A 317 -5.34 8.72 13.17
C LYS A 317 -5.96 9.55 12.04
N LYS A 318 -5.76 10.87 12.05
CA LYS A 318 -6.21 11.76 10.96
C LYS A 318 -5.53 11.37 9.64
N PHE A 319 -4.21 11.19 9.64
CA PHE A 319 -3.47 10.82 8.43
C PHE A 319 -3.84 9.42 7.92
N VAL A 320 -3.93 8.42 8.80
CA VAL A 320 -4.37 7.06 8.48
C VAL A 320 -5.74 7.08 7.80
N ARG A 321 -6.68 7.90 8.30
CA ARG A 321 -8.00 8.06 7.67
C ARG A 321 -7.89 8.61 6.24
N GLN A 322 -7.08 9.65 6.03
CA GLN A 322 -6.88 10.22 4.70
C GLN A 322 -6.22 9.21 3.75
N PHE A 323 -5.27 8.43 4.25
CA PHE A 323 -4.64 7.34 3.49
C PHE A 323 -5.65 6.28 3.06
N GLU A 324 -6.50 5.80 3.96
CA GLU A 324 -7.54 4.81 3.64
C GLU A 324 -8.58 5.37 2.66
N GLU A 325 -8.98 6.63 2.80
CA GLU A 325 -9.85 7.29 1.83
C GLU A 325 -9.21 7.33 0.43
N GLU A 326 -7.89 7.58 0.34
CA GLU A 326 -7.16 7.55 -0.92
C GLU A 326 -7.02 6.13 -1.48
N MET A 327 -6.79 5.13 -0.62
CA MET A 327 -6.75 3.70 -1.02
C MET A 327 -8.05 3.24 -1.68
N GLU A 328 -9.20 3.71 -1.19
CA GLU A 328 -10.52 3.38 -1.72
C GLU A 328 -10.97 4.33 -2.86
N ARG A 329 -10.26 5.43 -3.09
CA ARG A 329 -10.61 6.41 -4.14
C ARG A 329 -10.40 5.83 -5.52
N LYS A 330 -11.52 5.74 -6.27
CA LYS A 330 -11.52 5.22 -7.63
C LYS A 330 -10.93 6.24 -8.62
N ASN A 331 -10.19 5.71 -9.54
CA ASN A 331 -9.70 6.41 -10.71
C ASN A 331 -10.86 6.69 -11.68
N VAL A 332 -10.86 7.86 -12.31
CA VAL A 332 -11.98 8.31 -13.17
C VAL A 332 -12.13 7.42 -14.41
N ARG A 333 -11.03 7.01 -15.05
CA ARG A 333 -11.05 6.27 -16.31
C ARG A 333 -11.25 4.77 -16.15
N ASN A 334 -10.37 4.11 -15.39
CA ASN A 334 -10.42 2.65 -15.26
C ASN A 334 -11.27 2.17 -14.06
N LYS A 335 -11.83 3.11 -13.29
CA LYS A 335 -12.68 2.88 -12.11
C LYS A 335 -12.03 2.02 -11.01
N LEU A 336 -10.73 1.73 -11.12
CA LEU A 336 -9.98 1.02 -10.09
C LEU A 336 -9.63 1.98 -8.94
N SER A 337 -9.80 1.52 -7.72
CA SER A 337 -9.23 2.17 -6.54
C SER A 337 -7.71 1.95 -6.50
N MET A 338 -7.01 2.72 -5.66
CA MET A 338 -5.57 2.50 -5.47
C MET A 338 -5.28 1.09 -4.94
N LYS A 339 -6.09 0.59 -4.02
CA LYS A 339 -6.02 -0.76 -3.47
C LYS A 339 -6.17 -1.83 -4.57
N GLU A 340 -7.16 -1.68 -5.45
CA GLU A 340 -7.36 -2.57 -6.58
C GLU A 340 -6.22 -2.49 -7.60
N GLY A 341 -5.64 -1.31 -7.81
CA GLY A 341 -4.45 -1.12 -8.64
C GLY A 341 -3.22 -1.84 -8.09
N ILE A 342 -2.97 -1.76 -6.78
CA ILE A 342 -1.88 -2.49 -6.12
C ILE A 342 -2.07 -4.00 -6.29
N TYR A 343 -3.28 -4.50 -6.00
CA TYR A 343 -3.58 -5.93 -6.15
C TYR A 343 -3.39 -6.39 -7.61
N ALA A 344 -3.91 -5.63 -8.57
CA ALA A 344 -3.75 -5.94 -10.00
C ALA A 344 -2.27 -5.99 -10.41
N GLN A 345 -1.45 -5.03 -9.96
CA GLN A 345 -0.01 -5.01 -10.26
C GLN A 345 0.71 -6.23 -9.66
N VAL A 346 0.40 -6.59 -8.42
CA VAL A 346 0.99 -7.76 -7.76
C VAL A 346 0.56 -9.05 -8.48
N MET A 347 -0.70 -9.16 -8.90
CA MET A 347 -1.19 -10.30 -9.68
C MET A 347 -0.57 -10.39 -11.08
N GLN A 348 -0.26 -9.26 -11.72
CA GLN A 348 0.51 -9.26 -12.98
C GLN A 348 1.91 -9.84 -12.78
N ILE A 349 2.60 -9.47 -11.69
CA ILE A 349 3.92 -10.04 -11.37
C ILE A 349 3.81 -11.53 -11.04
N LYS A 350 2.78 -11.96 -10.28
CA LYS A 350 2.52 -13.37 -10.01
C LYS A 350 2.32 -14.15 -11.31
N LYS A 351 1.46 -13.64 -12.20
CA LYS A 351 1.18 -14.26 -13.50
C LYS A 351 2.44 -14.32 -14.37
N TRP A 352 3.23 -13.25 -14.40
CA TRP A 352 4.53 -13.26 -15.04
C TRP A 352 5.46 -14.32 -14.42
N ALA A 353 5.51 -14.46 -13.10
CA ALA A 353 6.38 -15.40 -12.40
C ALA A 353 6.00 -16.88 -12.63
N THR A 354 4.70 -17.19 -12.74
CA THR A 354 4.18 -18.58 -12.83
C THR A 354 3.77 -19.00 -14.24
N GLU A 355 3.55 -18.03 -15.13
CA GLU A 355 3.13 -18.26 -16.50
C GLU A 355 4.07 -17.52 -17.46
N ASN A 356 4.02 -17.85 -18.74
CA ASN A 356 4.85 -17.18 -19.75
C ASN A 356 4.18 -15.91 -20.30
N SER A 357 3.72 -15.01 -19.39
CA SER A 357 3.03 -13.78 -19.71
C SER A 357 3.96 -12.56 -19.70
N SER A 358 3.65 -11.55 -20.50
CA SER A 358 4.31 -10.25 -20.43
C SER A 358 3.91 -9.50 -19.14
N LEU A 359 4.83 -8.70 -18.59
CA LEU A 359 4.54 -7.84 -17.44
C LEU A 359 4.03 -6.49 -17.93
N THR A 360 2.88 -6.06 -17.39
CA THR A 360 2.32 -4.73 -17.60
C THR A 360 2.39 -3.93 -16.30
N PHE A 361 2.44 -2.60 -16.43
CA PHE A 361 2.68 -1.71 -15.29
C PHE A 361 1.47 -0.84 -15.03
N TYR A 362 1.21 -0.59 -13.75
CA TYR A 362 0.12 0.28 -13.33
C TYR A 362 0.30 1.70 -13.88
N GLU A 363 -0.75 2.20 -14.52
CA GLU A 363 -0.85 3.59 -14.97
C GLU A 363 -2.02 4.28 -14.28
N TRP A 364 -1.73 5.42 -13.67
CA TRP A 364 -2.74 6.26 -13.07
C TRP A 364 -3.38 7.15 -14.15
N ASN A 365 -4.56 6.76 -14.56
CA ASN A 365 -5.35 7.57 -15.49
C ASN A 365 -6.36 8.37 -14.67
N GLY A 366 -6.02 9.58 -14.31
CA GLY A 366 -6.71 10.48 -13.42
C GLY A 366 -8.16 10.81 -13.73
#